data_5d0e4a5b9796a58664907e73556a31fb
#
_entry.id   5d0e4a5b9796a58664907e73556a31fb
#
_cell.length_a   1.000
_cell.length_b   1.000
_cell.length_c   1.000
_cell.angle_alpha   90.00
_cell.angle_beta   90.00
_cell.angle_gamma   90.00
#
_symmetry.space_group_name_H-M   'P 1'
#
loop_
_entity.id
_entity.type
_entity.pdbx_description
1 polymer ?
#
loop_
_entity_poly.entity_id
_entity_poly.type
_entity_poly.pdbx_seq_one_letter_code
_entity_poly.pdbx_strand_id
1 'polypeptide(L)' 'MTKSYEVYSFDKSLNEAKTIATYTPRTVALARAKELNDALKPKERRYKGYYIKEV' A
#
# COMPACT_ATOMS: atom_id res chain seq x y z
N MET A 1 -18.64 10.46 -10.52
CA MET A 1 -17.18 10.57 -10.65
C MET A 1 -16.48 9.39 -10.00
N THR A 2 -15.48 8.89 -10.66
CA THR A 2 -14.73 7.74 -10.17
C THR A 2 -13.58 8.23 -9.29
N LYS A 3 -13.53 7.72 -8.07
CA LYS A 3 -12.43 8.05 -7.16
C LYS A 3 -11.25 7.10 -7.39
N SER A 4 -10.07 7.64 -7.32
CA SER A 4 -8.84 6.85 -7.42
C SER A 4 -8.26 6.62 -6.04
N TYR A 5 -7.54 5.52 -5.88
CA TYR A 5 -6.92 5.13 -4.61
C TYR A 5 -5.45 4.83 -4.85
N GLU A 6 -4.62 5.46 -4.05
CA GLU A 6 -3.17 5.29 -4.15
C GLU A 6 -2.73 4.20 -3.20
N VAL A 7 -1.98 3.24 -3.74
CA VAL A 7 -1.30 2.23 -2.92
C VAL A 7 0.10 2.76 -2.62
N TYR A 8 0.43 2.84 -1.34
CA TYR A 8 1.73 3.33 -0.91
C TYR A 8 2.34 2.42 0.14
N SER A 9 3.66 2.41 0.21
CA SER A 9 4.37 1.71 1.27
C SER A 9 4.80 2.71 2.33
N PHE A 10 4.81 2.27 3.58
CA PHE A 10 5.34 3.06 4.69
C PHE A 10 6.38 2.24 5.42
N ASP A 11 7.55 2.81 5.65
CA ASP A 11 8.64 2.19 6.38
C ASP A 11 8.85 2.97 7.68
N LYS A 12 8.55 2.32 8.80
CA LYS A 12 8.65 2.93 10.12
C LYS A 12 10.10 3.22 10.50
N SER A 13 11.03 2.38 10.07
CA SER A 13 12.44 2.55 10.41
C SER A 13 13.05 3.78 9.74
N LEU A 14 12.59 4.09 8.52
CA LEU A 14 13.04 5.25 7.77
C LEU A 14 12.09 6.43 7.90
N ASN A 15 10.90 6.19 8.45
CA ASN A 15 9.83 7.18 8.53
C ASN A 15 9.51 7.76 7.15
N GLU A 16 9.47 6.91 6.14
CA GLU A 16 9.22 7.30 4.75
C GLU A 16 8.03 6.59 4.16
N ALA A 17 7.26 7.30 3.34
CA ALA A 17 6.18 6.75 2.56
C ALA A 17 6.55 6.84 1.08
N LYS A 18 6.21 5.80 0.31
CA LYS A 18 6.53 5.73 -1.10
C LYS A 18 5.31 5.27 -1.89
N THR A 19 4.88 6.06 -2.86
CA THR A 19 3.77 5.69 -3.73
C THR A 19 4.19 4.59 -4.69
N ILE A 20 3.39 3.53 -4.75
CA ILE A 20 3.62 2.41 -5.67
C ILE A 20 2.85 2.64 -6.97
N ALA A 21 1.53 2.83 -6.87
CA ALA A 21 0.65 3.01 -8.03
C ALA A 21 -0.71 3.53 -7.59
N THR A 22 -1.48 3.98 -8.56
CA THR A 22 -2.85 4.45 -8.34
C THR A 22 -3.80 3.49 -9.04
N TYR A 23 -4.89 3.13 -8.38
CA TYR A 23 -5.87 2.18 -8.88
C TYR A 23 -7.29 2.70 -8.76
N THR A 24 -8.14 2.22 -9.62
CA THR A 24 -9.58 2.45 -9.61
C THR A 24 -10.25 1.14 -10.02
N PRO A 25 -11.26 0.65 -9.30
CA PRO A 25 -11.88 1.18 -8.09
C PRO A 25 -11.13 0.79 -6.81
N ARG A 26 -11.68 1.14 -5.65
CA ARG A 26 -11.10 0.87 -4.34
C ARG A 26 -10.78 -0.61 -4.12
N THR A 27 -11.66 -1.49 -4.58
CA THR A 27 -11.47 -2.95 -4.42
C THR A 27 -10.18 -3.43 -5.07
N VAL A 28 -9.80 -2.85 -6.21
CA VAL A 28 -8.54 -3.20 -6.90
C VAL A 28 -7.34 -2.73 -6.06
N ALA A 29 -7.42 -1.52 -5.52
CA ALA A 29 -6.36 -0.98 -4.67
C ALA A 29 -6.16 -1.84 -3.42
N LEU A 30 -7.28 -2.22 -2.76
CA LEU A 30 -7.23 -3.08 -1.57
C LEU A 30 -6.62 -4.44 -1.88
N ALA A 31 -7.03 -5.05 -3.00
CA ALA A 31 -6.50 -6.34 -3.42
C ALA A 31 -4.99 -6.26 -3.67
N ARG A 32 -4.56 -5.19 -4.32
CA ARG A 32 -3.14 -5.00 -4.62
C ARG A 32 -2.32 -4.79 -3.35
N ALA A 33 -2.83 -3.96 -2.42
CA ALA A 33 -2.16 -3.73 -1.15
C ALA A 33 -2.03 -5.02 -0.34
N LYS A 34 -3.09 -5.82 -0.31
CA LYS A 34 -3.07 -7.12 0.38
C LYS A 34 -2.04 -8.06 -0.24
N GLU A 35 -2.00 -8.13 -1.56
CA GLU A 35 -1.05 -8.96 -2.29
C GLU A 35 0.38 -8.57 -1.95
N LEU A 36 0.67 -7.28 -1.93
CA LEU A 36 1.99 -6.77 -1.58
C LEU A 36 2.35 -7.06 -0.13
N ASN A 37 1.39 -6.90 0.80
CA ASN A 37 1.61 -7.20 2.21
C ASN A 37 1.88 -8.69 2.42
N ASP A 38 1.17 -9.56 1.70
CA ASP A 38 1.37 -11.00 1.80
C ASP A 38 2.75 -11.43 1.28
N ALA A 39 3.33 -10.65 0.38
CA ALA A 39 4.66 -10.91 -0.16
C ALA A 39 5.79 -10.45 0.77
N LEU A 40 5.47 -9.66 1.79
CA LEU A 40 6.47 -9.20 2.75
C LEU A 40 6.97 -10.35 3.62
N LYS A 41 8.28 -10.36 3.86
CA LYS A 41 8.88 -11.32 4.78
C LYS A 41 8.46 -10.99 6.23
N PRO A 42 8.42 -11.98 7.14
CA PRO A 42 8.04 -11.73 8.54
C PRO A 42 8.84 -10.62 9.21
N LYS A 43 10.12 -10.50 8.90
CA LYS A 43 10.99 -9.45 9.45
C LYS A 43 10.57 -8.06 8.97
N GLU A 44 10.15 -7.96 7.71
CA GLU A 44 9.74 -6.70 7.10
C GLU A 44 8.40 -6.21 7.66
N ARG A 45 7.51 -7.12 8.00
CA ARG A 45 6.18 -6.77 8.53
C ARG A 45 6.24 -6.00 9.83
N ARG A 46 7.35 -6.05 10.55
CA ARG A 46 7.52 -5.34 11.81
C ARG A 46 7.66 -3.84 11.63
N TYR A 47 8.19 -3.41 10.49
CA TYR A 47 8.47 -2.00 10.25
C TYR A 47 7.93 -1.48 8.93
N LYS A 48 7.41 -2.35 8.08
CA LYS A 48 6.97 -1.97 6.73
C LYS A 48 5.57 -2.51 6.45
N GLY A 49 4.79 -1.74 5.70
CA GLY A 49 3.46 -2.15 5.29
C GLY A 49 3.00 -1.38 4.07
N TYR A 50 1.97 -1.91 3.42
CA TYR A 50 1.33 -1.27 2.26
C TYR A 50 -0.07 -0.85 2.65
N TYR A 51 -0.43 0.36 2.25
CA TYR A 51 -1.69 0.97 2.62
C TYR A 51 -2.32 1.64 1.42
N ILE A 52 -3.58 2.02 1.54
CA ILE A 52 -4.26 2.79 0.50
C ILE A 52 -4.77 4.10 1.07
N LYS A 53 -4.88 5.10 0.20
CA LYS A 53 -5.53 6.36 0.54
C LYS A 53 -6.29 6.87 -0.69
N GLU A 54 -7.38 7.58 -0.42
CA GLU A 54 -8.15 8.23 -1.47
C GLU A 54 -7.39 9.44 -2.00
N VAL A 55 -7.38 9.58 -3.31
CA VAL A 55 -6.68 10.69 -3.98
C VAL A 55 -7.66 11.67 -4.58
#